data_9845131cfadabef96751a3506b8f6aaa
#
_entry.id   9845131cfadabef96751a3506b8f6aaa
#
_cell.length_a   1.000
_cell.length_b   1.000
_cell.length_c   1.000
_cell.angle_alpha   90.00
_cell.angle_beta   90.00
_cell.angle_gamma   90.00
#
_symmetry.space_group_name_H-M   'P 1'
#
loop_
_entity.id
_entity.type
_entity.pdbx_description
1 polymer ?
#
loop_
_entity_poly.entity_id
_entity_poly.type
_entity_poly.pdbx_seq_one_letter_code
_entity_poly.pdbx_strand_id
1 'polypeptide(L)'
;MPMQSGQCWGDQRVKYLTEPIEGMDVLVTGAGRGLGRGIACFLGQVGAHLWITSEVEEELEKTAENIRGSGGWVKTRVIDLASESQLSMLTRDVKQGSSRLVAIINNAAVLERQSLQHIQRDSWEHTLQVNLTAPVFLTRDLVPLLSDEGGSIINISSRAGVLGFADQTAYCASKFGIEAFTRCLALELSGSKISVNSVTPGLKIKPTSITDADVVALQSTTSQAWSDPAILGPAFHLLACLRGGISGCRFDAITLANYIADCGSELTLEQLHAVAEYVLPGVDE
;
A
#
# COMPACT_ATOMS: atom_id res chain seq x y z
N MET A 1 4.83 43.84 -12.17
CA MET A 1 6.16 43.41 -11.69
C MET A 1 6.24 41.92 -11.95
N PRO A 2 7.23 41.40 -12.68
CA PRO A 2 7.34 39.98 -12.95
C PRO A 2 7.84 39.25 -11.69
N MET A 3 7.18 38.14 -11.35
CA MET A 3 7.62 37.23 -10.31
C MET A 3 9.00 36.66 -10.65
N GLN A 4 9.90 36.73 -9.71
CA GLN A 4 11.23 36.16 -9.82
C GLN A 4 11.14 34.63 -9.82
N SER A 5 11.35 34.01 -10.97
CA SER A 5 11.69 32.59 -11.11
C SER A 5 13.06 32.36 -10.48
N GLY A 6 13.16 31.49 -9.49
CA GLY A 6 14.46 31.02 -9.01
C GLY A 6 14.56 30.75 -7.52
N GLN A 7 13.69 29.92 -6.98
CA GLN A 7 14.13 29.11 -5.85
C GLN A 7 14.42 27.70 -6.41
N CYS A 8 15.71 27.45 -6.66
CA CYS A 8 16.25 26.14 -6.91
C CYS A 8 15.96 25.28 -5.68
N TRP A 9 15.13 24.26 -5.86
CA TRP A 9 15.05 23.14 -4.95
C TRP A 9 16.46 22.55 -4.84
N GLY A 10 17.12 22.78 -3.73
CA GLY A 10 18.43 22.21 -3.49
C GLY A 10 18.38 20.71 -3.70
N ASP A 11 19.45 20.17 -4.26
CA ASP A 11 19.72 18.76 -4.54
C ASP A 11 19.42 17.87 -3.29
N GLN A 12 18.14 17.69 -2.96
CA GLN A 12 17.66 16.77 -1.92
C GLN A 12 17.66 15.38 -2.54
N ARG A 13 18.86 14.78 -2.58
CA ARG A 13 19.03 13.37 -2.94
C ARG A 13 18.29 12.52 -1.95
N VAL A 14 17.31 11.82 -2.47
CA VAL A 14 16.50 10.88 -1.67
C VAL A 14 17.34 9.63 -1.45
N LYS A 15 18.08 9.56 -0.35
CA LYS A 15 18.86 8.39 0.07
C LYS A 15 18.00 7.22 0.59
N TYR A 16 16.80 7.02 0.04
CA TYR A 16 15.81 6.09 0.63
C TYR A 16 16.17 4.61 0.48
N LEU A 17 17.00 4.24 -0.49
CA LEU A 17 17.49 2.86 -0.61
C LEU A 17 18.65 2.56 0.35
N THR A 18 19.17 3.58 1.04
CA THR A 18 20.30 3.47 1.95
C THR A 18 19.94 3.76 3.42
N GLU A 19 18.77 4.36 3.71
CA GLU A 19 18.30 4.48 5.09
C GLU A 19 17.64 3.17 5.52
N PRO A 20 18.18 2.52 6.56
CA PRO A 20 17.65 1.24 7.00
C PRO A 20 16.25 1.41 7.55
N ILE A 21 15.29 0.68 6.99
CA ILE A 21 14.00 0.40 7.62
C ILE A 21 14.16 -0.63 8.77
N GLU A 22 15.38 -1.07 8.98
CA GLU A 22 15.76 -2.09 9.93
C GLU A 22 15.32 -1.71 11.35
N GLY A 23 14.66 -2.65 12.01
CA GLY A 23 14.12 -2.45 13.36
C GLY A 23 12.91 -1.53 13.46
N MET A 24 12.39 -1.01 12.34
CA MET A 24 11.21 -0.13 12.31
C MET A 24 9.94 -0.92 12.02
N ASP A 25 8.86 -0.59 12.72
CA ASP A 25 7.59 -1.28 12.58
C ASP A 25 6.82 -0.83 11.32
N VAL A 26 6.35 -1.80 10.54
CA VAL A 26 5.50 -1.61 9.36
C VAL A 26 4.26 -2.47 9.49
N LEU A 27 3.08 -1.87 9.34
CA LEU A 27 1.82 -2.59 9.29
C LEU A 27 1.43 -2.87 7.84
N VAL A 28 1.15 -4.15 7.52
CA VAL A 28 0.64 -4.58 6.22
C VAL A 28 -0.67 -5.34 6.40
N THR A 29 -1.77 -4.81 5.86
CA THR A 29 -3.06 -5.50 5.90
C THR A 29 -3.23 -6.44 4.70
N GLY A 30 -3.94 -7.56 4.88
CA GLY A 30 -4.15 -8.55 3.82
C GLY A 30 -2.85 -9.22 3.35
N ALA A 31 -1.93 -9.50 4.29
CA ALA A 31 -0.62 -10.07 4.00
C ALA A 31 -0.60 -11.60 3.89
N GLY A 32 -1.73 -12.27 3.99
CA GLY A 32 -1.80 -13.74 3.93
C GLY A 32 -1.42 -14.31 2.56
N ARG A 33 -1.62 -13.57 1.46
CA ARG A 33 -1.34 -14.02 0.10
C ARG A 33 -1.07 -12.88 -0.87
N GLY A 34 -0.75 -13.22 -2.12
CA GLY A 34 -0.65 -12.28 -3.24
C GLY A 34 0.30 -11.12 -2.99
N LEU A 35 -0.13 -9.90 -3.34
CA LEU A 35 0.67 -8.69 -3.22
C LEU A 35 1.11 -8.42 -1.77
N GLY A 36 0.18 -8.52 -0.81
CA GLY A 36 0.48 -8.27 0.60
C GLY A 36 1.54 -9.20 1.17
N ARG A 37 1.51 -10.50 0.81
CA ARG A 37 2.57 -11.46 1.15
C ARG A 37 3.91 -11.05 0.54
N GLY A 38 3.93 -10.72 -0.76
CA GLY A 38 5.16 -10.30 -1.45
C GLY A 38 5.79 -9.08 -0.81
N ILE A 39 4.99 -8.06 -0.51
CA ILE A 39 5.43 -6.84 0.19
C ILE A 39 5.99 -7.19 1.57
N ALA A 40 5.24 -7.94 2.39
CA ALA A 40 5.64 -8.28 3.76
C ALA A 40 6.94 -9.09 3.78
N CYS A 41 7.07 -10.11 2.93
CA CYS A 41 8.30 -10.90 2.83
C CYS A 41 9.50 -10.05 2.43
N PHE A 42 9.36 -9.16 1.43
CA PHE A 42 10.46 -8.29 1.01
C PHE A 42 10.87 -7.32 2.12
N LEU A 43 9.90 -6.63 2.75
CA LEU A 43 10.20 -5.69 3.83
C LEU A 43 10.83 -6.40 5.05
N GLY A 44 10.42 -7.62 5.35
CA GLY A 44 11.06 -8.45 6.37
C GLY A 44 12.51 -8.80 6.04
N GLN A 45 12.83 -9.09 4.76
CA GLN A 45 14.20 -9.36 4.30
C GLN A 45 15.13 -8.14 4.41
N VAL A 46 14.60 -6.94 4.26
CA VAL A 46 15.37 -5.68 4.44
C VAL A 46 15.34 -5.18 5.89
N GLY A 47 14.91 -6.01 6.84
CA GLY A 47 15.04 -5.79 8.28
C GLY A 47 13.88 -5.05 8.95
N ALA A 48 12.77 -4.78 8.27
CA ALA A 48 11.59 -4.20 8.90
C ALA A 48 10.96 -5.16 9.92
N HIS A 49 10.44 -4.61 11.01
CA HIS A 49 9.57 -5.34 11.93
C HIS A 49 8.14 -5.32 11.39
N LEU A 50 7.58 -6.48 11.08
CA LEU A 50 6.30 -6.59 10.41
C LEU A 50 5.15 -6.84 11.40
N TRP A 51 4.10 -6.02 11.31
CA TRP A 51 2.77 -6.33 11.78
C TRP A 51 1.94 -6.73 10.57
N ILE A 52 1.51 -7.98 10.49
CA ILE A 52 0.77 -8.47 9.34
C ILE A 52 -0.61 -9.01 9.74
N THR A 53 -1.60 -8.77 8.88
CA THR A 53 -2.98 -9.25 9.10
C THR A 53 -3.51 -10.00 7.90
N SER A 54 -4.42 -10.94 8.17
CA SER A 54 -5.27 -11.62 7.19
C SER A 54 -6.49 -12.17 7.92
N GLU A 55 -7.55 -12.48 7.21
CA GLU A 55 -8.70 -13.23 7.73
C GLU A 55 -8.44 -14.74 7.74
N VAL A 56 -7.49 -15.23 6.97
CA VAL A 56 -7.16 -16.66 6.85
C VAL A 56 -5.86 -16.95 7.61
N GLU A 57 -5.97 -17.66 8.72
CA GLU A 57 -4.85 -17.97 9.64
C GLU A 57 -3.73 -18.74 8.94
N GLU A 58 -4.05 -19.81 8.21
CA GLU A 58 -3.08 -20.66 7.53
C GLU A 58 -2.24 -19.87 6.49
N GLU A 59 -2.88 -18.99 5.73
CA GLU A 59 -2.20 -18.14 4.75
C GLU A 59 -1.28 -17.12 5.42
N LEU A 60 -1.72 -16.57 6.56
CA LEU A 60 -0.97 -15.59 7.33
C LEU A 60 0.25 -16.23 7.98
N GLU A 61 0.11 -17.42 8.55
CA GLU A 61 1.23 -18.12 9.18
C GLU A 61 2.29 -18.55 8.15
N LYS A 62 1.90 -19.00 6.96
CA LYS A 62 2.86 -19.24 5.86
C LYS A 62 3.68 -18.00 5.52
N THR A 63 3.05 -16.83 5.55
CA THR A 63 3.77 -15.57 5.32
C THR A 63 4.74 -15.28 6.48
N ALA A 64 4.29 -15.48 7.71
CA ALA A 64 5.11 -15.29 8.90
C ALA A 64 6.31 -16.27 8.94
N GLU A 65 6.11 -17.52 8.57
CA GLU A 65 7.18 -18.50 8.45
C GLU A 65 8.24 -18.08 7.42
N ASN A 66 7.82 -17.56 6.25
CA ASN A 66 8.75 -17.05 5.24
C ASN A 66 9.58 -15.87 5.77
N ILE A 67 8.95 -14.94 6.50
CA ILE A 67 9.65 -13.80 7.11
C ILE A 67 10.65 -14.27 8.17
N ARG A 68 10.23 -15.15 9.09
CA ARG A 68 11.11 -15.70 10.13
C ARG A 68 12.25 -16.53 9.53
N GLY A 69 11.96 -17.31 8.48
CA GLY A 69 12.94 -18.12 7.76
C GLY A 69 14.05 -17.31 7.09
N SER A 70 13.79 -16.05 6.74
CA SER A 70 14.78 -15.09 6.26
C SER A 70 15.43 -14.25 7.37
N GLY A 71 15.15 -14.55 8.64
CA GLY A 71 15.71 -13.82 9.79
C GLY A 71 14.90 -12.57 10.19
N GLY A 72 13.76 -12.33 9.55
CA GLY A 72 12.92 -11.16 9.82
C GLY A 72 12.07 -11.32 11.09
N TRP A 73 11.65 -10.20 11.64
CA TRP A 73 10.74 -10.12 12.78
C TRP A 73 9.31 -9.90 12.34
N VAL A 74 8.34 -10.64 12.89
CA VAL A 74 6.94 -10.53 12.50
C VAL A 74 5.99 -10.86 13.66
N LYS A 75 4.95 -10.02 13.79
CA LYS A 75 3.73 -10.28 14.56
C LYS A 75 2.55 -10.48 13.63
N THR A 76 1.75 -11.49 13.89
CA THR A 76 0.53 -11.82 13.13
C THR A 76 -0.72 -11.43 13.90
N ARG A 77 -1.77 -11.02 13.17
CA ARG A 77 -3.12 -10.84 13.69
C ARG A 77 -4.13 -11.36 12.67
N VAL A 78 -4.81 -12.44 13.05
CA VAL A 78 -5.96 -12.96 12.28
C VAL A 78 -7.16 -12.09 12.58
N ILE A 79 -7.63 -11.33 11.60
CA ILE A 79 -8.76 -10.42 11.76
C ILE A 79 -9.57 -10.29 10.47
N ASP A 80 -10.87 -10.11 10.66
CA ASP A 80 -11.77 -9.59 9.65
C ASP A 80 -11.82 -8.06 9.75
N LEU A 81 -11.33 -7.39 8.70
CA LEU A 81 -11.33 -5.93 8.62
C LEU A 81 -12.72 -5.32 8.46
N ALA A 82 -13.74 -6.11 8.11
CA ALA A 82 -15.13 -5.67 8.15
C ALA A 82 -15.68 -5.55 9.57
N SER A 83 -15.03 -6.17 10.56
CA SER A 83 -15.42 -6.12 11.96
C SER A 83 -14.81 -4.94 12.68
N GLU A 84 -15.62 -3.95 13.08
CA GLU A 84 -15.19 -2.77 13.83
C GLU A 84 -14.47 -3.14 15.15
N SER A 85 -14.98 -4.16 15.85
CA SER A 85 -14.38 -4.62 17.11
C SER A 85 -12.99 -5.22 16.89
N GLN A 86 -12.80 -6.01 15.83
CA GLN A 86 -11.50 -6.60 15.51
C GLN A 86 -10.51 -5.54 14.99
N LEU A 87 -10.98 -4.56 14.21
CA LEU A 87 -10.18 -3.41 13.80
C LEU A 87 -9.69 -2.61 15.01
N SER A 88 -10.57 -2.37 15.99
CA SER A 88 -10.22 -1.69 17.25
C SER A 88 -9.22 -2.50 18.10
N MET A 89 -9.30 -3.83 18.06
CA MET A 89 -8.29 -4.70 18.71
C MET A 89 -6.93 -4.57 18.03
N LEU A 90 -6.89 -4.62 16.69
CA LEU A 90 -5.65 -4.43 15.94
C LEU A 90 -4.97 -3.10 16.28
N THR A 91 -5.73 -2.00 16.22
CA THR A 91 -5.17 -0.66 16.51
C THR A 91 -4.62 -0.57 17.94
N ARG A 92 -5.31 -1.17 18.91
CA ARG A 92 -4.82 -1.25 20.30
C ARG A 92 -3.52 -2.04 20.40
N ASP A 93 -3.48 -3.23 19.77
CA ASP A 93 -2.31 -4.11 19.81
C ASP A 93 -1.08 -3.44 19.18
N VAL A 94 -1.27 -2.76 18.02
CA VAL A 94 -0.20 -1.99 17.37
C VAL A 94 0.25 -0.84 18.27
N LYS A 95 -0.68 -0.06 18.85
CA LYS A 95 -0.34 1.05 19.77
C LYS A 95 0.45 0.61 21.01
N GLN A 96 0.15 -0.58 21.53
CA GLN A 96 0.81 -1.10 22.73
C GLN A 96 2.13 -1.83 22.42
N GLY A 97 2.24 -2.40 21.23
CA GLY A 97 3.34 -3.29 20.90
C GLY A 97 4.33 -2.77 19.86
N SER A 98 4.04 -1.64 19.22
CA SER A 98 4.96 -0.97 18.30
C SER A 98 5.80 0.03 19.07
N SER A 99 7.11 -0.04 18.88
CA SER A 99 8.04 0.93 19.41
C SER A 99 8.21 2.14 18.48
N ARG A 100 8.06 1.93 17.18
CA ARG A 100 8.24 2.95 16.14
C ARG A 100 7.56 2.53 14.85
N LEU A 101 6.27 2.86 14.71
CA LEU A 101 5.54 2.65 13.47
C LEU A 101 5.99 3.69 12.43
N VAL A 102 6.51 3.24 11.29
CA VAL A 102 6.98 4.13 10.21
C VAL A 102 6.15 4.01 8.94
N ALA A 103 5.42 2.92 8.75
CA ALA A 103 4.54 2.80 7.59
C ALA A 103 3.27 2.00 7.89
N ILE A 104 2.18 2.43 7.24
CA ILE A 104 0.90 1.73 7.17
C ILE A 104 0.63 1.41 5.71
N ILE A 105 0.54 0.11 5.37
CA ILE A 105 0.22 -0.35 4.02
C ILE A 105 -1.18 -0.96 4.02
N ASN A 106 -2.14 -0.17 3.58
CA ASN A 106 -3.53 -0.57 3.42
C ASN A 106 -3.67 -1.39 2.12
N ASN A 107 -3.38 -2.69 2.21
CA ASN A 107 -3.38 -3.58 1.05
C ASN A 107 -4.62 -4.50 0.99
N ALA A 108 -5.23 -4.85 2.10
CA ALA A 108 -6.40 -5.74 2.10
C ALA A 108 -7.50 -5.23 1.17
N ALA A 109 -8.05 -6.11 0.37
CA ALA A 109 -9.18 -5.80 -0.51
C ALA A 109 -9.94 -7.06 -0.91
N VAL A 110 -11.24 -6.91 -1.08
CA VAL A 110 -12.15 -7.89 -1.67
C VAL A 110 -12.68 -7.39 -3.02
N LEU A 111 -12.87 -8.30 -3.96
CA LEU A 111 -13.46 -8.03 -5.26
C LEU A 111 -14.50 -9.09 -5.56
N GLU A 112 -15.76 -8.70 -5.48
CA GLU A 112 -16.88 -9.49 -5.96
C GLU A 112 -17.40 -8.90 -7.27
N ARG A 113 -17.66 -9.77 -8.25
CA ARG A 113 -18.19 -9.36 -9.56
C ARG A 113 -19.69 -9.59 -9.59
N GLN A 114 -20.44 -8.50 -9.67
CA GLN A 114 -21.88 -8.52 -9.73
C GLN A 114 -22.37 -7.42 -10.68
N SER A 115 -23.24 -7.77 -11.63
CA SER A 115 -23.88 -6.75 -12.44
C SER A 115 -24.83 -5.90 -11.57
N LEU A 116 -25.10 -4.66 -11.98
CA LEU A 116 -25.89 -3.71 -11.20
C LEU A 116 -27.23 -4.30 -10.71
N GLN A 117 -27.90 -5.09 -11.54
CA GLN A 117 -29.18 -5.70 -11.22
C GLN A 117 -29.11 -6.80 -10.15
N HIS A 118 -27.92 -7.36 -9.92
CA HIS A 118 -27.68 -8.47 -9.01
C HIS A 118 -26.83 -8.11 -7.78
N ILE A 119 -26.45 -6.84 -7.66
CA ILE A 119 -25.70 -6.38 -6.48
C ILE A 119 -26.52 -6.64 -5.23
N GLN A 120 -25.98 -7.46 -4.33
CA GLN A 120 -26.54 -7.67 -3.01
C GLN A 120 -26.04 -6.58 -2.06
N ARG A 121 -26.94 -6.09 -1.18
CA ARG A 121 -26.60 -5.02 -0.23
C ARG A 121 -25.44 -5.44 0.68
N ASP A 122 -25.47 -6.63 1.21
CA ASP A 122 -24.44 -7.12 2.13
C ASP A 122 -23.06 -7.20 1.44
N SER A 123 -23.01 -7.67 0.19
CA SER A 123 -21.80 -7.72 -0.62
C SER A 123 -21.25 -6.31 -0.93
N TRP A 124 -22.13 -5.38 -1.24
CA TRP A 124 -21.78 -3.97 -1.44
C TRP A 124 -21.19 -3.37 -0.16
N GLU A 125 -21.89 -3.51 0.96
CA GLU A 125 -21.47 -2.97 2.25
C GLU A 125 -20.17 -3.61 2.72
N HIS A 126 -20.02 -4.93 2.58
CA HIS A 126 -18.78 -5.65 2.90
C HIS A 126 -17.60 -5.15 2.06
N THR A 127 -17.79 -4.97 0.74
CA THR A 127 -16.74 -4.45 -0.15
C THR A 127 -16.29 -3.06 0.28
N LEU A 128 -17.22 -2.14 0.59
CA LEU A 128 -16.87 -0.81 1.07
C LEU A 128 -16.22 -0.86 2.46
N GLN A 129 -16.71 -1.74 3.33
CA GLN A 129 -16.18 -1.87 4.69
C GLN A 129 -14.71 -2.30 4.67
N VAL A 130 -14.36 -3.34 3.91
CA VAL A 130 -12.97 -3.83 3.82
C VAL A 130 -12.09 -2.88 3.03
N ASN A 131 -12.54 -2.43 1.85
CA ASN A 131 -11.68 -1.74 0.90
C ASN A 131 -11.51 -0.25 1.19
N LEU A 132 -12.42 0.37 1.92
CA LEU A 132 -12.44 1.82 2.14
C LEU A 132 -12.57 2.18 3.62
N THR A 133 -13.63 1.70 4.29
CA THR A 133 -13.91 2.12 5.68
C THR A 133 -12.79 1.69 6.62
N ALA A 134 -12.36 0.43 6.56
CA ALA A 134 -11.29 -0.09 7.40
C ALA A 134 -9.96 0.66 7.21
N PRO A 135 -9.44 0.91 5.98
CA PRO A 135 -8.28 1.77 5.76
C PRO A 135 -8.38 3.15 6.39
N VAL A 136 -9.54 3.81 6.26
CA VAL A 136 -9.78 5.15 6.83
C VAL A 136 -9.64 5.13 8.34
N PHE A 137 -10.38 4.24 9.03
CA PHE A 137 -10.39 4.20 10.50
C PHE A 137 -9.10 3.64 11.09
N LEU A 138 -8.47 2.64 10.44
CA LEU A 138 -7.16 2.13 10.82
C LEU A 138 -6.11 3.24 10.75
N THR A 139 -6.09 3.98 9.65
CA THR A 139 -5.16 5.10 9.45
C THR A 139 -5.42 6.20 10.48
N ARG A 140 -6.67 6.64 10.66
CA ARG A 140 -7.04 7.64 11.68
C ARG A 140 -6.48 7.29 13.05
N ASP A 141 -6.64 6.04 13.46
CA ASP A 141 -6.28 5.61 14.81
C ASP A 141 -4.76 5.43 14.97
N LEU A 142 -4.01 5.19 13.89
CA LEU A 142 -2.57 4.93 13.93
C LEU A 142 -1.69 6.11 13.49
N VAL A 143 -2.24 7.12 12.80
CA VAL A 143 -1.50 8.35 12.43
C VAL A 143 -0.74 8.97 13.59
N PRO A 144 -1.28 9.02 14.84
CA PRO A 144 -0.53 9.56 15.97
C PRO A 144 0.79 8.84 16.26
N LEU A 145 0.94 7.56 15.86
CA LEU A 145 2.21 6.83 16.03
C LEU A 145 3.27 7.18 14.97
N LEU A 146 2.85 7.77 13.84
CA LEU A 146 3.72 8.19 12.75
C LEU A 146 4.25 9.62 12.94
N SER A 147 3.60 10.46 13.77
CA SER A 147 3.71 11.91 13.73
C SER A 147 5.06 12.47 14.23
N ASP A 148 5.70 11.85 15.20
CA ASP A 148 6.87 12.47 15.88
C ASP A 148 8.12 12.46 14.98
N GLU A 149 8.39 11.34 14.30
CA GLU A 149 9.58 11.18 13.46
C GLU A 149 9.26 11.08 11.96
N GLY A 150 7.98 11.18 11.64
CA GLY A 150 7.46 11.03 10.29
C GLY A 150 7.20 9.58 9.90
N GLY A 151 6.49 9.40 8.80
CA GLY A 151 6.13 8.07 8.32
C GLY A 151 5.46 8.09 6.96
N SER A 152 4.94 6.94 6.55
CA SER A 152 4.30 6.77 5.25
C SER A 152 2.98 6.01 5.36
N ILE A 153 1.97 6.48 4.62
CA ILE A 153 0.69 5.80 4.44
C ILE A 153 0.59 5.42 2.97
N ILE A 154 0.52 4.12 2.70
CA ILE A 154 0.47 3.57 1.36
C ILE A 154 -0.87 2.87 1.17
N ASN A 155 -1.72 3.43 0.33
CA ASN A 155 -3.04 2.89 0.03
C ASN A 155 -2.99 2.10 -1.28
N ILE A 156 -3.26 0.79 -1.23
CA ILE A 156 -3.29 -0.01 -2.46
C ILE A 156 -4.58 0.28 -3.22
N SER A 157 -4.39 0.95 -4.34
CA SER A 157 -5.41 1.26 -5.30
C SER A 157 -5.48 0.22 -6.43
N SER A 158 -6.03 0.58 -7.55
CA SER A 158 -6.21 -0.24 -8.73
C SER A 158 -6.45 0.67 -9.94
N ARG A 159 -6.39 0.13 -11.16
CA ARG A 159 -6.98 0.80 -12.32
C ARG A 159 -8.47 1.11 -12.10
N ALA A 160 -9.16 0.31 -11.28
CA ALA A 160 -10.53 0.54 -10.85
C ALA A 160 -10.71 1.78 -9.93
N GLY A 161 -9.64 2.43 -9.50
CA GLY A 161 -9.67 3.72 -8.80
C GLY A 161 -9.73 4.94 -9.73
N VAL A 162 -9.55 4.73 -11.05
CA VAL A 162 -9.56 5.81 -12.05
C VAL A 162 -10.39 5.46 -13.29
N LEU A 163 -10.76 4.19 -13.47
CA LEU A 163 -11.58 3.69 -14.57
C LEU A 163 -12.74 2.87 -14.03
N GLY A 164 -13.88 2.90 -14.74
CA GLY A 164 -15.00 2.01 -14.49
C GLY A 164 -14.82 0.65 -15.18
N PHE A 165 -15.28 -0.41 -14.53
CA PHE A 165 -15.32 -1.77 -15.09
C PHE A 165 -16.71 -2.36 -14.89
N ALA A 166 -17.25 -3.00 -15.92
CA ALA A 166 -18.52 -3.73 -15.81
C ALA A 166 -18.43 -4.79 -14.71
N ASP A 167 -19.53 -5.02 -14.02
CA ASP A 167 -19.68 -6.00 -12.95
C ASP A 167 -18.76 -5.78 -11.72
N GLN A 168 -18.15 -4.59 -11.59
CA GLN A 168 -17.25 -4.22 -10.49
C GLN A 168 -17.67 -2.92 -9.79
N THR A 169 -18.97 -2.59 -9.77
CA THR A 169 -19.44 -1.29 -9.28
C THR A 169 -18.99 -1.00 -7.85
N ALA A 170 -19.19 -1.96 -6.92
CA ALA A 170 -18.78 -1.79 -5.52
C ALA A 170 -17.24 -1.64 -5.38
N TYR A 171 -16.49 -2.46 -6.11
CA TYR A 171 -15.03 -2.40 -6.12
C TYR A 171 -14.52 -1.08 -6.70
N CYS A 172 -15.03 -0.64 -7.85
CA CYS A 172 -14.67 0.66 -8.43
C CYS A 172 -15.01 1.79 -7.45
N ALA A 173 -16.22 1.82 -6.89
CA ALA A 173 -16.61 2.84 -5.91
C ALA A 173 -15.64 2.88 -4.72
N SER A 174 -15.25 1.71 -4.18
CA SER A 174 -14.29 1.63 -3.07
C SER A 174 -12.90 2.15 -3.47
N LYS A 175 -12.42 1.83 -4.68
CA LYS A 175 -11.07 2.25 -5.14
C LYS A 175 -11.03 3.72 -5.57
N PHE A 176 -12.10 4.28 -6.14
CA PHE A 176 -12.23 5.73 -6.30
C PHE A 176 -12.25 6.43 -4.93
N GLY A 177 -12.93 5.85 -3.93
CA GLY A 177 -12.92 6.33 -2.55
C GLY A 177 -11.51 6.34 -1.94
N ILE A 178 -10.70 5.30 -2.17
CA ILE A 178 -9.30 5.23 -1.72
C ILE A 178 -8.44 6.33 -2.37
N GLU A 179 -8.63 6.61 -3.66
CA GLU A 179 -7.93 7.72 -4.33
C GLU A 179 -8.33 9.08 -3.71
N ALA A 180 -9.62 9.29 -3.46
CA ALA A 180 -10.10 10.49 -2.79
C ALA A 180 -9.55 10.60 -1.36
N PHE A 181 -9.61 9.53 -0.57
CA PHE A 181 -9.06 9.47 0.78
C PHE A 181 -7.57 9.81 0.82
N THR A 182 -6.78 9.22 -0.11
CA THR A 182 -5.35 9.49 -0.23
C THR A 182 -5.06 10.98 -0.41
N ARG A 183 -5.79 11.63 -1.34
CA ARG A 183 -5.60 13.06 -1.64
C ARG A 183 -6.06 13.97 -0.51
N CYS A 184 -7.22 13.69 0.10
CA CYS A 184 -7.71 14.46 1.23
C CYS A 184 -6.73 14.37 2.42
N LEU A 185 -6.29 13.15 2.75
CA LEU A 185 -5.38 12.95 3.88
C LEU A 185 -3.99 13.57 3.61
N ALA A 186 -3.50 13.55 2.36
CA ALA A 186 -2.27 14.23 1.99
C ALA A 186 -2.34 15.75 2.24
N LEU A 187 -3.48 16.38 1.93
CA LEU A 187 -3.73 17.79 2.23
C LEU A 187 -3.83 18.06 3.74
N GLU A 188 -4.56 17.21 4.47
CA GLU A 188 -4.74 17.34 5.92
C GLU A 188 -3.43 17.18 6.69
N LEU A 189 -2.52 16.34 6.20
CA LEU A 189 -1.21 16.11 6.79
C LEU A 189 -0.10 16.96 6.14
N SER A 190 -0.45 17.91 5.27
CA SER A 190 0.49 18.87 4.68
C SER A 190 1.24 19.61 5.78
N GLY A 191 2.57 19.72 5.65
CA GLY A 191 3.43 20.29 6.69
C GLY A 191 3.82 19.32 7.82
N SER A 192 3.26 18.10 7.85
CA SER A 192 3.75 17.02 8.69
C SER A 192 4.89 16.25 7.99
N LYS A 193 5.60 15.40 8.74
CA LYS A 193 6.59 14.48 8.15
C LYS A 193 5.96 13.17 7.68
N ILE A 194 4.66 13.17 7.34
CA ILE A 194 3.94 11.97 6.92
C ILE A 194 3.62 12.09 5.43
N SER A 195 4.04 11.12 4.64
CA SER A 195 3.65 10.99 3.24
C SER A 195 2.43 10.09 3.08
N VAL A 196 1.52 10.44 2.18
CA VAL A 196 0.30 9.67 1.90
C VAL A 196 0.19 9.47 0.40
N ASN A 197 0.34 8.24 -0.08
CA ASN A 197 0.32 7.95 -1.50
C ASN A 197 -0.55 6.74 -1.83
N SER A 198 -1.09 6.71 -3.04
CA SER A 198 -1.77 5.53 -3.57
C SER A 198 -0.87 4.78 -4.55
N VAL A 199 -1.04 3.45 -4.59
CA VAL A 199 -0.23 2.58 -5.45
C VAL A 199 -1.12 1.58 -6.18
N THR A 200 -1.02 1.53 -7.51
CA THR A 200 -1.57 0.43 -8.30
C THR A 200 -0.51 -0.64 -8.51
N PRO A 201 -0.85 -1.93 -8.32
CA PRO A 201 0.14 -3.03 -8.51
C PRO A 201 0.64 -3.20 -9.94
N GLY A 202 -0.14 -2.69 -10.94
CA GLY A 202 0.14 -2.88 -12.35
C GLY A 202 -0.51 -4.14 -12.96
N LEU A 203 -0.40 -4.30 -14.28
CA LEU A 203 -1.14 -5.32 -15.03
C LEU A 203 -0.56 -6.74 -14.97
N LYS A 204 0.72 -6.86 -14.62
CA LYS A 204 1.43 -8.16 -14.62
C LYS A 204 1.36 -8.92 -13.30
N ILE A 205 0.71 -8.36 -12.28
CA ILE A 205 0.56 -9.01 -10.99
C ILE A 205 -0.76 -9.76 -10.95
N LYS A 206 -0.70 -11.03 -10.53
CA LYS A 206 -1.88 -11.87 -10.36
C LYS A 206 -2.87 -11.22 -9.39
N PRO A 207 -4.11 -10.92 -9.82
CA PRO A 207 -5.15 -10.48 -8.90
C PRO A 207 -5.41 -11.53 -7.82
N THR A 208 -5.68 -11.10 -6.59
CA THR A 208 -5.99 -12.01 -5.48
C THR A 208 -7.28 -12.81 -5.68
N SER A 209 -8.17 -12.34 -6.55
CA SER A 209 -9.39 -13.05 -6.96
C SER A 209 -9.15 -14.26 -7.89
N ILE A 210 -7.94 -14.39 -8.45
CA ILE A 210 -7.57 -15.52 -9.32
C ILE A 210 -6.87 -16.57 -8.47
N THR A 211 -7.44 -17.76 -8.37
CA THR A 211 -6.83 -18.88 -7.65
C THR A 211 -5.66 -19.49 -8.43
N ASP A 212 -4.83 -20.31 -7.79
CA ASP A 212 -3.74 -21.02 -8.49
C ASP A 212 -4.28 -22.04 -9.50
N ALA A 213 -5.47 -22.61 -9.26
CA ALA A 213 -6.16 -23.46 -10.22
C ALA A 213 -6.60 -22.66 -11.48
N ASP A 214 -7.10 -21.42 -11.28
CA ASP A 214 -7.46 -20.54 -12.40
C ASP A 214 -6.23 -20.11 -13.21
N VAL A 215 -5.07 -19.94 -12.54
CA VAL A 215 -3.80 -19.64 -13.23
C VAL A 215 -3.43 -20.75 -14.18
N VAL A 216 -3.52 -22.02 -13.76
CA VAL A 216 -3.21 -23.18 -14.61
C VAL A 216 -4.18 -23.22 -15.81
N ALA A 217 -5.47 -22.96 -15.59
CA ALA A 217 -6.47 -22.91 -16.64
C ALA A 217 -6.24 -21.74 -17.62
N LEU A 218 -5.89 -20.55 -17.11
CA LEU A 218 -5.62 -19.36 -17.90
C LEU A 218 -4.29 -19.44 -18.67
N GLN A 219 -3.26 -20.05 -18.12
CA GLN A 219 -1.96 -20.25 -18.79
C GLN A 219 -2.09 -21.17 -20.03
N SER A 220 -3.09 -22.06 -20.05
CA SER A 220 -3.38 -22.88 -21.23
C SER A 220 -4.04 -22.10 -22.38
N THR A 221 -4.60 -20.92 -22.11
CA THR A 221 -5.38 -20.11 -23.05
C THR A 221 -4.79 -18.74 -23.36
N THR A 222 -3.88 -18.23 -22.51
CA THR A 222 -3.25 -16.92 -22.70
C THR A 222 -1.75 -17.00 -22.45
N SER A 223 -0.95 -16.29 -23.25
CA SER A 223 0.51 -16.15 -23.07
C SER A 223 0.91 -15.24 -21.90
N GLN A 224 -0.02 -14.90 -20.99
CA GLN A 224 0.22 -13.96 -19.92
C GLN A 224 0.82 -14.67 -18.70
N ALA A 225 2.14 -14.59 -18.55
CA ALA A 225 2.81 -14.97 -17.31
C ALA A 225 2.59 -13.90 -16.25
N TRP A 226 2.08 -14.31 -15.08
CA TRP A 226 1.99 -13.46 -13.91
C TRP A 226 3.37 -13.37 -13.26
N SER A 227 3.75 -12.16 -12.85
CA SER A 227 4.99 -11.94 -12.11
C SER A 227 4.81 -12.21 -10.62
N ASP A 228 5.88 -12.65 -9.96
CA ASP A 228 5.91 -12.74 -8.50
C ASP A 228 5.71 -11.33 -7.90
N PRO A 229 4.74 -11.14 -6.98
CA PRO A 229 4.55 -9.86 -6.31
C PRO A 229 5.79 -9.33 -5.58
N ALA A 230 6.73 -10.19 -5.19
CA ALA A 230 7.98 -9.79 -4.51
C ALA A 230 8.84 -8.84 -5.36
N ILE A 231 8.72 -8.87 -6.70
CA ILE A 231 9.43 -7.94 -7.59
C ILE A 231 9.05 -6.47 -7.34
N LEU A 232 7.89 -6.21 -6.72
CA LEU A 232 7.43 -4.87 -6.36
C LEU A 232 7.99 -4.39 -5.01
N GLY A 233 8.66 -5.28 -4.27
CA GLY A 233 9.23 -4.98 -2.96
C GLY A 233 10.06 -3.69 -2.91
N PRO A 234 10.99 -3.43 -3.87
CA PRO A 234 11.76 -2.18 -3.90
C PRO A 234 10.89 -0.92 -3.94
N ALA A 235 9.79 -0.93 -4.71
CA ALA A 235 8.87 0.21 -4.78
C ALA A 235 8.19 0.46 -3.42
N PHE A 236 7.72 -0.58 -2.75
CA PHE A 236 7.11 -0.46 -1.43
C PHE A 236 8.10 -0.09 -0.33
N HIS A 237 9.34 -0.58 -0.42
CA HIS A 237 10.41 -0.17 0.47
C HIS A 237 10.69 1.34 0.34
N LEU A 238 10.89 1.82 -0.88
CA LEU A 238 11.08 3.24 -1.13
C LEU A 238 9.93 4.08 -0.56
N LEU A 239 8.68 3.72 -0.90
CA LEU A 239 7.50 4.45 -0.43
C LEU A 239 7.34 4.41 1.09
N ALA A 240 7.70 3.30 1.76
CA ALA A 240 7.68 3.19 3.22
C ALA A 240 8.72 4.10 3.91
N CYS A 241 9.80 4.44 3.20
CA CYS A 241 10.84 5.34 3.69
C CYS A 241 10.56 6.82 3.43
N LEU A 242 9.52 7.15 2.64
CA LEU A 242 9.13 8.54 2.34
C LEU A 242 8.51 9.20 3.59
N ARG A 243 9.31 9.92 4.35
CA ARG A 243 8.86 10.62 5.54
C ARG A 243 8.56 12.09 5.22
N GLY A 244 7.38 12.35 4.64
CA GLY A 244 6.94 13.68 4.24
C GLY A 244 7.59 14.23 2.97
N GLY A 245 8.34 13.41 2.22
CA GLY A 245 9.04 13.86 1.01
C GLY A 245 8.13 14.03 -0.21
N ILE A 246 7.19 13.10 -0.42
CA ILE A 246 6.21 13.12 -1.51
C ILE A 246 4.87 12.66 -0.96
N SER A 247 3.81 13.40 -1.24
CA SER A 247 2.47 13.12 -0.75
C SER A 247 1.39 13.46 -1.78
N GLY A 248 0.26 12.76 -1.73
CA GLY A 248 -0.86 12.98 -2.67
C GLY A 248 -0.63 12.39 -4.07
N CYS A 249 0.41 11.61 -4.24
CA CYS A 249 0.76 11.00 -5.52
C CYS A 249 0.11 9.62 -5.70
N ARG A 250 -0.07 9.25 -6.97
CA ARG A 250 -0.44 7.91 -7.42
C ARG A 250 0.72 7.30 -8.20
N PHE A 251 1.14 6.11 -7.82
CA PHE A 251 2.22 5.36 -8.48
C PHE A 251 1.72 4.06 -9.09
N ASP A 252 2.29 3.67 -10.22
CA ASP A 252 2.28 2.29 -10.69
C ASP A 252 3.50 1.57 -10.12
N ALA A 253 3.29 0.50 -9.36
CA ALA A 253 4.36 -0.17 -8.63
C ALA A 253 5.39 -0.84 -9.55
N ILE A 254 4.97 -1.35 -10.71
CA ILE A 254 5.90 -1.94 -11.69
C ILE A 254 6.78 -0.85 -12.30
N THR A 255 6.18 0.26 -12.71
CA THR A 255 6.91 1.40 -13.26
C THR A 255 7.92 1.93 -12.24
N LEU A 256 7.50 2.10 -11.00
CA LEU A 256 8.38 2.57 -9.93
C LEU A 256 9.51 1.57 -9.62
N ALA A 257 9.22 0.26 -9.54
CA ALA A 257 10.22 -0.76 -9.29
C ALA A 257 11.28 -0.83 -10.41
N ASN A 258 10.84 -0.76 -11.68
CA ASN A 258 11.75 -0.71 -12.82
C ASN A 258 12.62 0.55 -12.78
N TYR A 259 12.01 1.69 -12.48
CA TYR A 259 12.74 2.95 -12.39
C TYR A 259 13.81 2.92 -11.29
N ILE A 260 13.49 2.33 -10.12
CA ILE A 260 14.46 2.12 -9.04
C ILE A 260 15.62 1.22 -9.52
N ALA A 261 15.31 0.15 -10.27
CA ALA A 261 16.33 -0.76 -10.78
C ALA A 261 17.28 -0.07 -11.79
N ASP A 262 16.75 0.83 -12.61
CA ASP A 262 17.52 1.56 -13.63
C ASP A 262 18.36 2.70 -13.04
N CYS A 263 17.83 3.43 -12.04
CA CYS A 263 18.51 4.59 -11.44
C CYS A 263 19.44 4.22 -10.28
N GLY A 264 19.35 3.01 -9.73
CA GLY A 264 20.12 2.60 -8.55
C GLY A 264 19.69 3.34 -7.28
N SER A 265 20.65 3.63 -6.39
CA SER A 265 20.37 4.17 -5.04
C SER A 265 20.17 5.69 -4.98
N GLU A 266 20.30 6.40 -6.09
CA GLU A 266 20.20 7.86 -6.11
C GLU A 266 18.96 8.33 -6.86
N LEU A 267 17.84 8.47 -6.16
CA LEU A 267 16.61 9.05 -6.69
C LEU A 267 16.39 10.44 -6.07
N THR A 268 15.95 11.39 -6.89
CA THR A 268 15.52 12.71 -6.42
C THR A 268 13.99 12.77 -6.29
N LEU A 269 13.48 13.72 -5.50
CA LEU A 269 12.03 13.96 -5.40
C LEU A 269 11.44 14.34 -6.76
N GLU A 270 12.14 15.12 -7.57
CA GLU A 270 11.73 15.50 -8.92
C GLU A 270 11.58 14.27 -9.83
N GLN A 271 12.51 13.33 -9.74
CA GLN A 271 12.44 12.07 -10.48
C GLN A 271 11.27 11.19 -10.02
N LEU A 272 10.97 11.16 -8.72
CA LEU A 272 9.81 10.45 -8.20
C LEU A 272 8.50 11.10 -8.66
N HIS A 273 8.41 12.42 -8.67
CA HIS A 273 7.26 13.13 -9.25
C HIS A 273 7.08 12.81 -10.74
N ALA A 274 8.18 12.71 -11.49
CA ALA A 274 8.12 12.40 -12.93
C ALA A 274 7.60 10.99 -13.24
N VAL A 275 7.73 10.02 -12.32
CA VAL A 275 7.21 8.65 -12.49
C VAL A 275 5.84 8.43 -11.85
N ALA A 276 5.30 9.42 -11.16
CA ALA A 276 3.94 9.36 -10.62
C ALA A 276 2.91 9.51 -11.76
N GLU A 277 1.87 8.66 -11.74
CA GLU A 277 0.73 8.78 -12.68
C GLU A 277 -0.12 10.02 -12.41
N TYR A 278 -0.10 10.51 -11.19
CA TYR A 278 -0.81 11.71 -10.74
C TYR A 278 -0.06 12.33 -9.57
N VAL A 279 0.03 13.65 -9.57
CA VAL A 279 0.59 14.47 -8.48
C VAL A 279 -0.49 15.46 -8.05
N LEU A 280 -0.76 15.53 -6.75
CA LEU A 280 -1.73 16.48 -6.21
C LEU A 280 -1.14 17.89 -6.24
N PRO A 281 -1.77 18.87 -6.94
CA PRO A 281 -1.27 20.25 -6.93
C PRO A 281 -1.30 20.85 -5.51
N GLY A 282 -0.23 21.56 -5.13
CA GLY A 282 -0.20 22.38 -3.91
C GLY A 282 0.10 21.63 -2.60
N VAL A 283 0.54 20.38 -2.63
CA VAL A 283 0.96 19.65 -1.41
C VAL A 283 2.41 19.96 -1.04
N ASP A 284 3.21 20.42 -2.00
CA ASP A 284 4.63 20.72 -1.85
C ASP A 284 4.93 22.23 -1.67
N GLU A 285 3.87 23.07 -1.53
CA GLU A 285 3.99 24.49 -1.20
C GLU A 285 3.84 24.71 0.33
#